data_76f525f9a68efe8f826a22d2fab7ae63
#
_entry.id   76f525f9a68efe8f826a22d2fab7ae63
#
_cell.length_a   1.000
_cell.length_b   1.000
_cell.length_c   1.000
_cell.angle_alpha   90.00
_cell.angle_beta   90.00
_cell.angle_gamma   90.00
#
_symmetry.space_group_name_H-M   'P 1'
#
loop_
_entity.id
_entity.type
_entity.pdbx_description
1 polymer ?
#
loop_
_entity_poly.entity_id
_entity_poly.type
_entity_poly.pdbx_seq_one_letter_code
_entity_poly.pdbx_strand_id
1 'polypeptide(L)'
;MTLVGCDLHTRKQQVAALDTETGETHERQLVHEGSAVEEFYAALPRPVTVGIESTGYAIWFHALMHRLGHTVRVGDAAKIRAMVDSSHGWMISSARTSSD
;
A
#
# COMPACT_ATOMS: atom_id res chain seq x y z
N MET A 1 -1.38 -6.22 11.95
CA MET A 1 -2.19 -5.65 10.85
C MET A 1 -1.28 -5.05 9.79
N THR A 2 -1.79 -4.90 8.60
CA THR A 2 -1.03 -4.31 7.51
C THR A 2 -1.70 -3.02 7.07
N LEU A 3 -0.91 -1.96 6.94
CA LEU A 3 -1.36 -0.69 6.40
C LEU A 3 -0.75 -0.52 5.02
N VAL A 4 -1.57 -0.17 4.03
CA VAL A 4 -1.11 0.03 2.66
C VAL A 4 -1.52 1.42 2.19
N GLY A 5 -0.54 2.19 1.72
CA GLY A 5 -0.81 3.45 1.03
C GLY A 5 -0.69 3.18 -0.46
N CYS A 6 -1.76 3.42 -1.19
CA CYS A 6 -1.83 3.07 -2.60
C CYS A 6 -2.02 4.32 -3.45
N ASP A 7 -1.11 4.53 -4.38
CA ASP A 7 -1.21 5.57 -5.39
C ASP A 7 -1.74 4.89 -6.65
N LEU A 8 -3.05 5.02 -6.86
CA LEU A 8 -3.77 4.25 -7.87
C LEU A 8 -3.85 5.01 -9.18
N HIS A 9 -3.33 4.41 -10.23
CA HIS A 9 -3.40 4.94 -11.58
C HIS A 9 -4.23 4.00 -12.45
N THR A 10 -4.44 4.39 -13.70
CA THR A 10 -5.31 3.62 -14.58
C THR A 10 -4.79 2.21 -14.85
N ARG A 11 -3.50 2.07 -15.09
CA ARG A 11 -2.92 0.79 -15.49
C ARG A 11 -1.99 0.16 -14.46
N LYS A 12 -1.69 0.88 -13.41
CA LYS A 12 -0.75 0.42 -12.40
C LYS A 12 -1.01 1.14 -11.10
N GLN A 13 -0.42 0.63 -10.04
CA GLN A 13 -0.47 1.30 -8.75
C GLN A 13 0.87 1.17 -8.07
N GLN A 14 1.22 2.21 -7.32
CA GLN A 14 2.40 2.20 -6.48
C GLN A 14 1.92 1.99 -5.06
N VAL A 15 2.43 0.95 -4.39
CA VAL A 15 1.98 0.63 -3.05
C VAL A 15 3.13 0.68 -2.07
N ALA A 16 2.81 1.13 -0.86
CA ALA A 16 3.74 1.12 0.27
C ALA A 16 3.02 0.44 1.41
N ALA A 17 3.54 -0.67 1.89
CA ALA A 17 2.89 -1.49 2.91
C ALA A 17 3.74 -1.54 4.18
N LEU A 18 3.08 -1.51 5.33
CA LEU A 18 3.71 -1.60 6.63
C LEU A 18 3.00 -2.66 7.46
N ASP A 19 3.77 -3.63 7.95
CA ASP A 19 3.26 -4.57 8.96
C ASP A 19 3.50 -3.94 10.33
N THR A 20 2.42 -3.58 11.01
CA THR A 20 2.54 -2.86 12.27
C THR A 20 3.09 -3.70 13.41
N GLU A 21 3.07 -5.02 13.28
CA GLU A 21 3.58 -5.90 14.34
C GLU A 21 5.07 -6.14 14.22
N THR A 22 5.58 -6.24 13.02
CA THR A 22 7.00 -6.53 12.79
C THR A 22 7.79 -5.30 12.39
N GLY A 23 7.13 -4.27 11.91
CA GLY A 23 7.79 -3.09 11.38
C GLY A 23 8.30 -3.28 9.95
N GLU A 24 8.06 -4.43 9.35
CA GLU A 24 8.47 -4.67 7.97
C GLU A 24 7.74 -3.75 7.01
N THR A 25 8.48 -3.25 6.01
CA THR A 25 7.90 -2.40 4.98
C THR A 25 8.21 -2.97 3.62
N HIS A 26 7.30 -2.74 2.69
CA HIS A 26 7.45 -3.15 1.29
C HIS A 26 6.97 -2.02 0.40
N GLU A 27 7.71 -1.77 -0.67
CA GLU A 27 7.27 -0.82 -1.68
C GLU A 27 7.30 -1.54 -3.01
N ARG A 28 6.24 -1.38 -3.79
CA ARG A 28 6.09 -2.15 -5.00
C ARG A 28 5.23 -1.44 -6.02
N GLN A 29 5.53 -1.65 -7.29
CA GLN A 29 4.64 -1.21 -8.36
C GLN A 29 3.90 -2.44 -8.86
N LEU A 30 2.58 -2.34 -8.92
CA LEU A 30 1.73 -3.43 -9.41
C LEU A 30 1.08 -3.00 -10.71
N VAL A 31 1.21 -3.83 -11.74
CA VAL A 31 0.57 -3.59 -13.01
C VAL A 31 -0.82 -4.20 -12.98
N HIS A 32 -1.81 -3.47 -13.54
CA HIS A 32 -3.19 -3.92 -13.53
C HIS A 32 -3.45 -4.92 -14.67
N GLU A 33 -2.73 -6.03 -14.62
CA GLU A 33 -2.87 -7.10 -15.59
C GLU A 33 -2.87 -8.43 -14.87
N GLY A 34 -3.65 -9.37 -15.34
CA GLY A 34 -3.73 -10.69 -14.75
C GLY A 34 -4.16 -10.63 -13.30
N SER A 35 -3.56 -11.44 -12.46
CA SER A 35 -3.92 -11.56 -11.05
C SER A 35 -2.91 -10.91 -10.11
N ALA A 36 -2.00 -10.09 -10.63
CA ALA A 36 -0.92 -9.53 -9.81
C ALA A 36 -1.43 -8.73 -8.61
N VAL A 37 -2.45 -7.88 -8.84
CA VAL A 37 -2.99 -7.05 -7.77
C VAL A 37 -3.69 -7.93 -6.71
N GLU A 38 -4.51 -8.84 -7.15
CA GLU A 38 -5.22 -9.74 -6.24
C GLU A 38 -4.25 -10.57 -5.41
N GLU A 39 -3.23 -11.13 -6.06
CA GLU A 39 -2.25 -11.95 -5.37
C GLU A 39 -1.49 -11.17 -4.31
N PHE A 40 -1.10 -9.94 -4.63
CA PHE A 40 -0.40 -9.10 -3.68
C PHE A 40 -1.25 -8.85 -2.43
N TYR A 41 -2.47 -8.38 -2.63
CA TYR A 41 -3.32 -8.02 -1.49
C TYR A 41 -3.81 -9.23 -0.71
N ALA A 42 -4.02 -10.35 -1.39
CA ALA A 42 -4.46 -11.57 -0.70
C ALA A 42 -3.39 -12.15 0.20
N ALA A 43 -2.12 -11.91 -0.11
CA ALA A 43 -1.00 -12.45 0.65
C ALA A 43 -0.64 -11.62 1.88
N LEU A 44 -1.19 -10.42 2.02
CA LEU A 44 -0.83 -9.55 3.14
C LEU A 44 -1.39 -10.06 4.47
N PRO A 45 -0.61 -9.93 5.55
CA PRO A 45 -1.10 -10.30 6.89
C PRO A 45 -2.33 -9.49 7.29
N ARG A 46 -3.39 -10.17 7.67
CA ARG A 46 -4.66 -9.55 8.02
C ARG A 46 -4.66 -9.11 9.47
N PRO A 47 -5.46 -8.10 9.83
CA PRO A 47 -6.33 -7.31 8.96
C PRO A 47 -5.53 -6.30 8.13
N VAL A 48 -6.09 -5.92 6.98
CA VAL A 48 -5.44 -5.00 6.05
C VAL A 48 -6.29 -3.77 5.86
N THR A 49 -5.66 -2.60 5.99
CA THR A 49 -6.30 -1.32 5.71
C THR A 49 -5.54 -0.65 4.57
N VAL A 50 -6.26 -0.27 3.53
CA VAL A 50 -5.67 0.33 2.33
C VAL A 50 -6.15 1.76 2.19
N GLY A 51 -5.21 2.70 2.19
CA GLY A 51 -5.51 4.11 1.96
C GLY A 51 -5.36 4.45 0.49
N ILE A 52 -6.34 5.14 -0.07
CA ILE A 52 -6.29 5.65 -1.44
C ILE A 52 -6.70 7.12 -1.44
N GLU A 53 -6.36 7.84 -2.50
CA GLU A 53 -6.67 9.28 -2.55
C GLU A 53 -8.01 9.56 -3.19
N SER A 54 -8.47 8.74 -4.12
CA SER A 54 -9.67 9.03 -4.88
C SER A 54 -10.45 7.77 -5.18
N THR A 55 -11.78 7.91 -5.25
CA THR A 55 -12.66 6.79 -5.60
C THR A 55 -13.11 6.83 -7.05
N GLY A 56 -12.80 7.90 -7.78
CA GLY A 56 -13.46 8.24 -9.03
C GLY A 56 -13.49 7.15 -10.10
N TYR A 57 -12.43 6.39 -10.26
CA TYR A 57 -12.35 5.38 -11.31
C TYR A 57 -11.90 4.02 -10.77
N ALA A 58 -12.06 3.82 -9.48
CA ALA A 58 -11.49 2.67 -8.81
C ALA A 58 -12.53 1.68 -8.31
N ILE A 59 -13.67 1.57 -9.00
CA ILE A 59 -14.75 0.68 -8.58
C ILE A 59 -14.26 -0.77 -8.48
N TRP A 60 -13.49 -1.22 -9.48
CA TRP A 60 -12.97 -2.58 -9.47
C TRP A 60 -12.06 -2.84 -8.28
N PHE A 61 -11.29 -1.83 -7.89
CA PHE A 61 -10.37 -1.97 -6.78
C PHE A 61 -11.12 -2.06 -5.46
N HIS A 62 -12.15 -1.23 -5.27
CA HIS A 62 -13.00 -1.30 -4.09
C HIS A 62 -13.68 -2.66 -3.99
N ALA A 63 -14.19 -3.17 -5.12
CA ALA A 63 -14.84 -4.47 -5.13
C ALA A 63 -13.85 -5.58 -4.75
N LEU A 64 -12.62 -5.50 -5.27
CA LEU A 64 -11.60 -6.47 -4.95
C LEU A 64 -11.25 -6.44 -3.46
N MET A 65 -11.04 -5.24 -2.91
CA MET A 65 -10.72 -5.12 -1.50
C MET A 65 -11.84 -5.64 -0.62
N HIS A 66 -13.08 -5.34 -0.99
CA HIS A 66 -14.23 -5.85 -0.25
C HIS A 66 -14.27 -7.37 -0.29
N ARG A 67 -14.05 -7.96 -1.45
CA ARG A 67 -14.06 -9.42 -1.61
C ARG A 67 -12.97 -10.07 -0.75
N LEU A 68 -11.83 -9.42 -0.62
CA LEU A 68 -10.74 -9.94 0.19
C LEU A 68 -10.92 -9.66 1.69
N GLY A 69 -11.93 -8.88 2.05
CA GLY A 69 -12.18 -8.55 3.45
C GLY A 69 -11.30 -7.43 3.97
N HIS A 70 -10.73 -6.63 3.08
CA HIS A 70 -9.87 -5.51 3.47
C HIS A 70 -10.67 -4.22 3.62
N THR A 71 -10.16 -3.32 4.45
CA THR A 71 -10.78 -2.01 4.67
C THR A 71 -10.13 -0.97 3.76
N VAL A 72 -10.93 -0.15 3.11
CA VAL A 72 -10.43 0.94 2.27
C VAL A 72 -10.75 2.27 2.94
N ARG A 73 -9.76 3.16 3.01
CA ARG A 73 -9.92 4.50 3.55
C ARG A 73 -9.53 5.51 2.48
N VAL A 74 -10.49 6.33 2.09
CA VAL A 74 -10.25 7.36 1.09
C VAL A 74 -9.63 8.57 1.77
N GLY A 75 -8.57 9.10 1.18
CA GLY A 75 -7.87 10.26 1.71
C GLY A 75 -6.69 9.94 2.60
N ASP A 76 -6.45 8.67 2.89
CA ASP A 76 -5.39 8.29 3.83
C ASP A 76 -4.12 7.78 3.18
N ALA A 77 -4.04 7.76 1.85
CA ALA A 77 -2.88 7.18 1.17
C ALA A 77 -1.58 7.88 1.53
N ALA A 78 -1.58 9.21 1.48
CA ALA A 78 -0.36 9.97 1.78
C ALA A 78 0.08 9.78 3.22
N LYS A 79 -0.88 9.71 4.13
CA LYS A 79 -0.58 9.51 5.55
C LYS A 79 0.08 8.15 5.77
N ILE A 80 -0.47 7.11 5.17
CA ILE A 80 0.09 5.76 5.34
C ILE A 80 1.45 5.67 4.66
N ARG A 81 1.61 6.26 3.47
CA ARG A 81 2.90 6.25 2.79
C ARG A 81 3.96 6.96 3.62
N ALA A 82 3.58 8.05 4.29
CA ALA A 82 4.51 8.75 5.16
C ALA A 82 4.92 7.87 6.35
N MET A 83 4.01 7.06 6.87
CA MET A 83 4.33 6.14 7.94
C MET A 83 5.32 5.06 7.47
N VAL A 84 5.14 4.55 6.26
CA VAL A 84 6.05 3.58 5.67
C VAL A 84 7.42 4.20 5.47
N ASP A 85 7.47 5.39 4.87
CA ASP A 85 8.72 6.09 4.65
C ASP A 85 9.46 6.37 5.95
N SER A 86 8.73 6.76 6.98
CA SER A 86 9.31 7.06 8.28
C SER A 86 9.96 5.82 8.89
N SER A 87 9.24 4.70 8.88
CA SER A 87 9.78 3.44 9.41
C SER A 87 11.00 2.98 8.62
N HIS A 88 10.89 3.03 7.31
CA HIS A 88 11.97 2.62 6.41
C HIS A 88 13.16 3.58 6.53
N GLY A 89 12.88 4.88 6.54
CA GLY A 89 13.91 5.90 6.64
C GLY A 89 14.67 5.84 7.96
N TRP A 90 13.98 5.48 9.03
CA TRP A 90 14.64 5.35 10.31
C TRP A 90 15.70 4.24 10.28
N MET A 91 15.39 3.14 9.62
CA MET A 91 16.29 2.00 9.56
C MET A 91 17.50 2.22 8.67
N ILE A 92 17.35 3.04 7.64
CA ILE A 92 18.40 3.25 6.66
C ILE A 92 18.79 4.72 6.55
N SER A 93 18.57 5.50 7.61
CA SER A 93 18.75 6.93 7.54
C SER A 93 20.15 7.34 7.10
N SER A 94 21.17 6.65 7.58
CA SER A 94 22.54 7.01 7.19
C SER A 94 22.81 6.75 5.71
N ALA A 95 22.27 5.67 5.18
CA ALA A 95 22.42 5.38 3.77
C ALA A 95 21.67 6.39 2.91
N ARG A 96 20.48 6.78 3.34
CA ARG A 96 19.70 7.76 2.61
C ARG A 96 20.37 9.12 2.61
N THR A 97 20.94 9.49 3.74
CA THR A 97 21.64 10.75 3.84
C THR A 97 22.77 10.83 2.83
N SER A 98 23.48 9.74 2.65
CA SER A 98 24.59 9.74 1.71
C SER A 98 24.12 9.75 0.25
N SER A 99 22.96 9.24 -0.03
CA SER A 99 22.45 9.19 -1.39
C SER A 99 21.75 10.47 -1.80
N ASP A 100 21.31 11.23 -0.86
CA ASP A 100 20.65 12.49 -1.13
C ASP A 100 21.63 13.62 -1.25
#